data_07b06e992a9fa52dc06e61174d0500d8
#
_entry.id   07b06e992a9fa52dc06e61174d0500d8
#
_cell.length_a   1.000
_cell.length_b   1.000
_cell.length_c   1.000
_cell.angle_alpha   90.00
_cell.angle_beta   90.00
_cell.angle_gamma   90.00
#
_symmetry.space_group_name_H-M   'P 1'
#
loop_
_entity.id
_entity.type
_entity.pdbx_description
1 polymer ?
#
loop_
_entity_poly.entity_id
_entity_poly.type
_entity_poly.pdbx_seq_one_letter_code
_entity_poly.pdbx_strand_id
1 'polypeptide(L)'
;MKKQNNIYVTLGASNHSKHEREKHDYYATDPRAVEMLLELEQFDKCILEPCCGKGHISNVLIKHGYNVRSFDLIERGFGTCGIDFLKFNQICDCDIITNPPYSMAQEFIEHALNIITSGHKIAMFLKLTFLEG
;
A
#
# COMPACT_ATOMS: atom_id res chain seq x y z
N MET A 1 14.46 -20.58 4.50
CA MET A 1 15.26 -19.44 4.94
C MET A 1 14.35 -18.24 5.24
N LYS A 2 14.61 -17.60 6.34
CA LYS A 2 13.77 -16.51 6.80
C LYS A 2 14.09 -15.24 6.00
N LYS A 3 13.07 -14.61 5.43
CA LYS A 3 13.23 -13.34 4.73
C LYS A 3 13.54 -12.23 5.73
N GLN A 4 14.44 -11.36 5.37
CA GLN A 4 14.69 -10.15 6.14
C GLN A 4 14.09 -8.97 5.40
N ASN A 5 12.86 -8.68 5.74
CA ASN A 5 12.14 -7.55 5.15
C ASN A 5 11.93 -6.48 6.21
N ASN A 6 12.08 -5.25 5.80
CA ASN A 6 11.77 -4.11 6.66
C ASN A 6 10.33 -3.70 6.41
N ILE A 7 9.61 -3.50 7.49
CA ILE A 7 8.23 -3.03 7.44
C ILE A 7 8.20 -1.62 8.01
N TYR A 8 7.67 -0.70 7.22
CA TYR A 8 7.51 0.68 7.66
C TYR A 8 6.03 1.00 7.73
N VAL A 9 5.61 1.49 8.89
CA VAL A 9 4.22 1.85 9.14
C VAL A 9 4.14 3.35 9.27
N THR A 10 3.37 3.97 8.41
CA THR A 10 3.15 5.41 8.43
C THR A 10 1.71 5.69 8.81
N LEU A 11 1.53 6.45 9.88
CA LEU A 11 0.22 6.75 10.43
C LEU A 11 -0.31 8.04 9.80
N GLY A 12 -0.55 7.99 8.51
CA GLY A 12 -0.96 9.17 7.77
C GLY A 12 -2.40 9.15 7.32
N ALA A 13 -3.14 8.13 7.69
CA ALA A 13 -4.51 8.05 7.27
C ALA A 13 -5.32 9.12 7.99
N SER A 14 -5.84 10.05 7.24
CA SER A 14 -6.63 11.12 7.82
C SER A 14 -8.05 10.65 8.10
N ASN A 15 -8.73 11.39 8.95
CA ASN A 15 -10.12 11.14 9.25
C ASN A 15 -10.98 11.65 8.11
N HIS A 16 -11.18 10.80 7.14
CA HIS A 16 -12.02 11.15 6.02
C HIS A 16 -13.49 11.02 6.37
N SER A 17 -14.33 11.49 5.48
CA SER A 17 -15.77 11.44 5.68
C SER A 17 -16.21 10.00 5.92
N LYS A 18 -17.24 9.86 6.73
CA LYS A 18 -17.83 8.56 7.01
C LYS A 18 -18.28 7.86 5.72
N HIS A 19 -18.66 8.62 4.72
CA HIS A 19 -19.15 8.06 3.46
C HIS A 19 -18.09 7.25 2.74
N GLU A 20 -16.86 7.72 2.70
CA GLU A 20 -15.78 6.97 2.09
C GLU A 20 -15.41 5.75 2.91
N ARG A 21 -15.47 5.87 4.23
CA ARG A 21 -15.12 4.78 5.13
C ARG A 21 -16.04 3.60 4.99
N GLU A 22 -17.31 3.84 4.73
CA GLU A 22 -18.31 2.80 4.61
C GLU A 22 -18.28 2.09 3.27
N LYS A 23 -17.63 2.70 2.29
CA LYS A 23 -17.64 2.17 0.93
C LYS A 23 -16.42 1.29 0.70
N HIS A 24 -16.57 0.01 1.01
CA HIS A 24 -15.51 -1.00 0.82
C HIS A 24 -14.25 -0.69 1.64
N ASP A 25 -14.42 -0.05 2.80
CA ASP A 25 -13.30 0.24 3.70
C ASP A 25 -12.20 1.05 3.01
N TYR A 26 -12.60 1.95 2.10
CA TYR A 26 -11.67 2.75 1.34
C TYR A 26 -11.33 4.06 2.05
N TYR A 27 -10.05 4.33 2.16
CA TYR A 27 -9.51 5.56 2.77
C TYR A 27 -8.49 6.17 1.84
N ALA A 28 -8.75 7.39 1.38
CA ALA A 28 -7.81 8.10 0.52
C ALA A 28 -6.57 8.49 1.32
N THR A 29 -5.41 8.35 0.72
CA THR A 29 -4.15 8.72 1.36
C THR A 29 -3.83 10.17 1.03
N ASP A 30 -3.47 10.95 2.05
CA ASP A 30 -3.00 12.31 1.84
C ASP A 30 -1.66 12.26 1.09
N PRO A 31 -1.55 12.91 -0.07
CA PRO A 31 -0.29 12.92 -0.81
C PRO A 31 0.92 13.41 0.00
N ARG A 32 0.69 14.31 0.97
CA ARG A 32 1.78 14.79 1.82
C ARG A 32 2.39 13.69 2.67
N ALA A 33 1.59 12.70 3.06
CA ALA A 33 2.10 11.57 3.82
C ALA A 33 3.03 10.72 2.96
N VAL A 34 2.72 10.56 1.68
CA VAL A 34 3.58 9.83 0.75
C VAL A 34 4.88 10.61 0.50
N GLU A 35 4.78 11.93 0.34
CA GLU A 35 5.98 12.76 0.18
C GLU A 35 6.91 12.61 1.39
N MET A 36 6.33 12.64 2.58
CA MET A 36 7.11 12.48 3.81
C MET A 36 7.79 11.10 3.87
N LEU A 37 7.09 10.06 3.48
CA LEU A 37 7.67 8.72 3.44
C LEU A 37 8.88 8.68 2.52
N LEU A 38 8.79 9.33 1.36
CA LEU A 38 9.90 9.36 0.40
C LEU A 38 11.09 10.19 0.89
N GLU A 39 10.88 11.12 1.82
CA GLU A 39 11.97 11.84 2.46
C GLU A 39 12.68 11.00 3.52
N LEU A 40 11.95 10.11 4.17
CA LEU A 40 12.47 9.32 5.29
C LEU A 40 13.09 8.00 4.84
N GLU A 41 12.72 7.49 3.68
CA GLU A 41 13.12 6.15 3.27
C GLU A 41 13.37 6.09 1.77
N GLN A 42 14.33 5.28 1.36
CA GLN A 42 14.60 5.03 -0.05
C GLN A 42 13.98 3.72 -0.48
N PHE A 43 13.36 3.73 -1.65
CA PHE A 43 12.69 2.57 -2.21
C PHE A 43 13.32 2.16 -3.53
N ASP A 44 13.09 0.90 -3.90
CA ASP A 44 13.46 0.40 -5.21
C ASP A 44 12.68 1.17 -6.28
N LYS A 45 13.25 1.22 -7.47
CA LYS A 45 12.61 1.87 -8.61
C LYS A 45 11.25 1.24 -8.95
N CYS A 46 11.12 -0.05 -8.72
CA CYS A 46 9.90 -0.81 -8.98
C CYS A 46 9.08 -0.88 -7.70
N ILE A 47 7.83 -0.43 -7.80
CA ILE A 47 6.89 -0.43 -6.66
C ILE A 47 5.63 -1.15 -7.08
N LEU A 48 5.13 -2.02 -6.19
CA LEU A 48 3.80 -2.60 -6.32
C LEU A 48 2.87 -1.88 -5.36
N GLU A 49 1.75 -1.37 -5.89
CA GLU A 49 0.69 -0.83 -5.05
C GLU A 49 -0.58 -1.67 -5.24
N PRO A 50 -0.82 -2.65 -4.36
CA PRO A 50 -1.90 -3.63 -4.56
C PRO A 50 -3.27 -3.20 -4.09
N CYS A 51 -3.40 -1.98 -3.60
CA CYS A 51 -4.68 -1.43 -3.15
C CYS A 51 -4.71 0.05 -3.51
N CYS A 52 -4.66 0.34 -4.81
CA CYS A 52 -4.31 1.67 -5.29
C CYS A 52 -5.44 2.70 -5.15
N GLY A 53 -6.67 2.26 -4.95
CA GLY A 53 -7.78 3.18 -4.83
C GLY A 53 -7.87 4.12 -6.02
N LYS A 54 -7.98 5.40 -5.76
CA LYS A 54 -8.04 6.43 -6.80
C LYS A 54 -6.65 6.89 -7.24
N GLY A 55 -5.60 6.25 -6.79
CA GLY A 55 -4.26 6.53 -7.26
C GLY A 55 -3.49 7.58 -6.47
N HIS A 56 -3.91 7.91 -5.27
CA HIS A 56 -3.25 8.97 -4.50
C HIS A 56 -1.79 8.66 -4.20
N ILE A 57 -1.50 7.42 -3.80
CA ILE A 57 -0.13 6.99 -3.54
C ILE A 57 0.63 6.83 -4.86
N SER A 58 0.05 6.09 -5.80
CA SER A 58 0.71 5.79 -7.07
C SER A 58 1.09 7.05 -7.83
N ASN A 59 0.21 8.06 -7.84
CA ASN A 59 0.49 9.30 -8.56
C ASN A 59 1.68 10.06 -7.97
N VAL A 60 1.82 10.07 -6.64
CA VAL A 60 3.00 10.70 -6.02
C VAL A 60 4.27 9.92 -6.40
N LEU A 61 4.21 8.60 -6.33
CA LEU A 61 5.36 7.77 -6.68
C LEU A 61 5.76 7.95 -8.15
N ILE A 62 4.79 7.98 -9.04
CA ILE A 62 5.05 8.19 -10.48
C ILE A 62 5.69 9.55 -10.70
N LYS A 63 5.19 10.57 -10.02
CA LYS A 63 5.74 11.93 -10.10
C LYS A 63 7.22 11.96 -9.69
N HIS A 64 7.60 11.11 -8.74
CA HIS A 64 8.98 11.02 -8.27
C HIS A 64 9.83 10.05 -9.10
N GLY A 65 9.31 9.54 -10.20
CA GLY A 65 10.07 8.73 -11.14
C GLY A 65 10.06 7.24 -10.86
N TYR A 66 9.23 6.77 -9.93
CA TYR A 66 9.10 5.34 -9.67
C TYR A 66 8.27 4.66 -10.75
N ASN A 67 8.56 3.39 -10.95
CA ASN A 67 7.84 2.53 -11.87
C ASN A 67 6.82 1.76 -11.06
N VAL A 68 5.54 2.13 -11.14
CA VAL A 68 4.52 1.63 -10.23
C VAL A 68 3.55 0.72 -10.97
N ARG A 69 3.37 -0.49 -10.43
CA ARG A 69 2.29 -1.37 -10.86
C ARG A 69 1.16 -1.20 -9.84
N SER A 70 0.01 -0.71 -10.30
CA SER A 70 -1.11 -0.35 -9.44
C SER A 70 -2.32 -1.21 -9.76
N PHE A 71 -2.89 -1.86 -8.75
CA PHE A 71 -4.17 -2.55 -8.95
C PHE A 71 -5.03 -2.46 -7.69
N ASP A 72 -6.28 -2.81 -7.85
CA ASP A 72 -7.25 -2.81 -6.77
C ASP A 72 -8.32 -3.87 -7.07
N LEU A 73 -8.99 -4.34 -6.05
CA LEU A 73 -10.13 -5.23 -6.24
C LEU A 73 -11.31 -4.48 -6.85
N ILE A 74 -11.49 -3.24 -6.44
CA ILE A 74 -12.64 -2.42 -6.79
C ILE A 74 -12.26 -1.42 -7.87
N GLU A 75 -13.15 -1.21 -8.85
CA GLU A 75 -12.96 -0.18 -9.87
C GLU A 75 -13.18 1.20 -9.26
N ARG A 76 -12.14 2.04 -9.29
CA ARG A 76 -12.21 3.40 -8.77
C ARG A 76 -11.65 4.42 -9.75
N GLY A 77 -11.46 4.02 -11.00
CA GLY A 77 -10.99 4.91 -12.06
C GLY A 77 -9.49 5.02 -12.18
N PHE A 78 -8.74 4.19 -11.48
CA PHE A 78 -7.28 4.20 -11.54
C PHE A 78 -6.74 2.78 -11.46
N GLY A 79 -5.70 2.49 -12.24
CA GLY A 79 -5.01 1.20 -12.19
C GLY A 79 -5.84 0.07 -12.77
N THR A 80 -5.40 -1.14 -12.52
CA THR A 80 -6.10 -2.34 -12.97
C THR A 80 -7.05 -2.81 -11.87
N CYS A 81 -8.32 -2.95 -12.18
CA CYS A 81 -9.31 -3.40 -11.21
C CYS A 81 -9.51 -4.91 -11.28
N GLY A 82 -10.24 -5.44 -10.30
CA GLY A 82 -10.61 -6.85 -10.27
C GLY A 82 -9.52 -7.78 -9.78
N ILE A 83 -8.46 -7.26 -9.20
CA ILE A 83 -7.39 -8.09 -8.64
C ILE A 83 -7.46 -8.05 -7.12
N ASP A 84 -7.72 -9.20 -6.53
CA ASP A 84 -7.71 -9.35 -5.08
C ASP A 84 -6.27 -9.66 -4.64
N PHE A 85 -5.67 -8.73 -3.90
CA PHE A 85 -4.29 -8.91 -3.46
C PHE A 85 -4.09 -10.19 -2.66
N LEU A 86 -5.05 -10.57 -1.84
CA LEU A 86 -4.92 -11.76 -1.00
C LEU A 86 -4.93 -13.06 -1.82
N LYS A 87 -5.38 -13.00 -3.05
CA LYS A 87 -5.35 -14.13 -3.99
C LYS A 87 -4.24 -14.01 -5.03
N PHE A 88 -3.50 -12.92 -4.98
CA PHE A 88 -2.42 -12.64 -5.92
C PHE A 88 -1.18 -13.42 -5.48
N ASN A 89 -0.79 -14.42 -6.26
CA ASN A 89 0.25 -15.37 -5.85
C ASN A 89 1.58 -15.22 -6.59
N GLN A 90 1.74 -14.16 -7.35
CA GLN A 90 3.01 -13.93 -8.05
C GLN A 90 4.05 -13.44 -7.07
N ILE A 91 5.27 -13.93 -7.21
CA ILE A 91 6.41 -13.44 -6.44
C ILE A 91 6.62 -11.97 -6.79
N CYS A 92 6.74 -11.14 -5.76
CA CYS A 92 6.92 -9.70 -5.92
C CYS A 92 8.37 -9.34 -5.71
N ASP A 93 9.03 -8.97 -6.81
CA ASP A 93 10.43 -8.55 -6.80
C ASP A 93 10.53 -7.02 -6.87
N CYS A 94 9.67 -6.35 -6.14
CA CYS A 94 9.57 -4.90 -6.01
C CYS A 94 9.28 -4.56 -4.57
N ASP A 95 9.48 -3.30 -4.21
CA ASP A 95 8.98 -2.80 -2.93
C ASP A 95 7.46 -2.67 -3.01
N ILE A 96 6.79 -2.74 -1.86
CA ILE A 96 5.34 -2.60 -1.77
C ILE A 96 5.01 -1.37 -0.94
N ILE A 97 4.22 -0.47 -1.51
CA ILE A 97 3.73 0.71 -0.80
C ILE A 97 2.24 0.80 -1.05
N THR A 98 1.43 0.77 0.01
CA THR A 98 -0.01 0.83 -0.16
C THR A 98 -0.72 1.24 1.12
N ASN A 99 -2.01 1.55 0.98
CA ASN A 99 -2.92 1.84 2.09
C ASN A 99 -3.99 0.74 2.05
N PRO A 100 -3.82 -0.34 2.84
CA PRO A 100 -4.73 -1.47 2.76
C PRO A 100 -6.08 -1.16 3.40
N PRO A 101 -7.11 -1.94 3.08
CA PRO A 101 -8.37 -1.84 3.82
C PRO A 101 -8.08 -2.10 5.29
N TYR A 102 -8.54 -1.21 6.17
CA TYR A 102 -8.18 -1.29 7.59
C TYR A 102 -8.65 -2.57 8.26
N SER A 103 -9.81 -3.06 7.86
CA SER A 103 -10.35 -4.30 8.41
C SER A 103 -9.52 -5.52 8.02
N MET A 104 -8.68 -5.42 7.00
CA MET A 104 -7.88 -6.53 6.49
C MET A 104 -6.39 -6.21 6.51
N ALA A 105 -5.99 -5.21 7.28
CA ALA A 105 -4.60 -4.74 7.28
C ALA A 105 -3.61 -5.85 7.65
N GLN A 106 -3.93 -6.65 8.66
CA GLN A 106 -3.05 -7.72 9.09
C GLN A 106 -2.87 -8.77 7.98
N GLU A 107 -3.96 -9.16 7.35
CA GLU A 107 -3.91 -10.14 6.27
C GLU A 107 -3.08 -9.61 5.09
N PHE A 108 -3.21 -8.32 4.79
CA PHE A 108 -2.41 -7.69 3.75
C PHE A 108 -0.92 -7.69 4.08
N ILE A 109 -0.58 -7.39 5.33
CA ILE A 109 0.82 -7.40 5.78
C ILE A 109 1.40 -8.81 5.65
N GLU A 110 0.68 -9.80 6.14
CA GLU A 110 1.14 -11.18 6.10
C GLU A 110 1.31 -11.67 4.67
N HIS A 111 0.35 -11.33 3.80
CA HIS A 111 0.43 -11.73 2.41
C HIS A 111 1.59 -11.04 1.68
N ALA A 112 1.78 -9.75 1.94
CA ALA A 112 2.90 -9.01 1.35
C ALA A 112 4.24 -9.65 1.75
N LEU A 113 4.40 -9.99 3.02
CA LEU A 113 5.60 -10.66 3.49
C LEU A 113 5.81 -12.02 2.83
N ASN A 114 4.72 -12.68 2.49
CA ASN A 114 4.77 -14.01 1.90
C ASN A 114 5.24 -14.00 0.45
N ILE A 115 4.90 -12.96 -0.30
CA ILE A 115 5.20 -12.91 -1.73
C ILE A 115 6.42 -12.07 -2.07
N ILE A 116 6.86 -11.18 -1.19
CA ILE A 116 7.96 -10.26 -1.49
C ILE A 116 9.31 -10.99 -1.39
N THR A 117 10.21 -10.67 -2.30
CA THR A 117 11.56 -11.25 -2.27
C THR A 117 12.42 -10.52 -1.25
N SER A 118 13.46 -11.22 -0.79
CA SER A 118 14.37 -10.71 0.22
C SER A 118 15.06 -9.43 -0.27
N GLY A 119 15.23 -8.48 0.64
CA GLY A 119 15.88 -7.21 0.33
C GLY A 119 14.94 -6.10 -0.08
N HIS A 120 13.67 -6.41 -0.30
CA HIS A 120 12.68 -5.40 -0.62
C HIS A 120 11.93 -4.95 0.62
N LYS A 121 11.27 -3.81 0.52
CA LYS A 121 10.61 -3.13 1.64
C LYS A 121 9.11 -3.12 1.46
N ILE A 122 8.41 -3.11 2.59
CA ILE A 122 6.96 -2.95 2.61
C ILE A 122 6.65 -1.73 3.47
N ALA A 123 5.89 -0.81 2.92
CA ALA A 123 5.41 0.36 3.64
C ALA A 123 3.89 0.41 3.51
N MET A 124 3.20 0.46 4.63
CA MET A 124 1.74 0.50 4.64
C MET A 124 1.25 1.64 5.52
N PHE A 125 0.22 2.33 5.02
CA PHE A 125 -0.45 3.39 5.77
C PHE A 125 -1.59 2.76 6.54
N LEU A 126 -1.53 2.84 7.87
CA LEU A 126 -2.48 2.16 8.75
C LEU A 126 -3.12 3.15 9.70
N LYS A 127 -4.26 2.76 10.27
CA LYS A 127 -4.85 3.52 11.37
C LYS A 127 -3.96 3.41 12.60
N LEU A 128 -3.90 4.48 13.37
CA LEU A 128 -3.17 4.48 14.63
C LEU A 128 -3.65 3.34 15.55
N THR A 129 -4.95 3.12 15.59
CA THR A 129 -5.54 2.08 16.45
C THR A 129 -5.05 0.67 16.10
N PHE A 130 -4.59 0.44 14.88
CA PHE A 130 -4.03 -0.85 14.51
C PHE A 130 -2.84 -1.23 15.40
N LEU A 131 -2.02 -0.24 15.75
CA LEU A 131 -0.82 -0.47 16.56
C LEU A 131 -1.15 -0.69 18.04
N GLU A 132 -2.34 -0.31 18.46
CA GLU A 132 -2.80 -0.47 19.85
C GLU A 132 -3.43 -1.83 20.11
N GLY A 133 -3.85 -2.48 19.05
CA GLY A 133 -4.51 -3.78 19.11
C GLY A 133 -3.52 -4.90 19.19
#